data_d822e69b718098d708c3c24a2f3fbe00
#
_entry.id   d822e69b718098d708c3c24a2f3fbe00
#
_cell.length_a   1.000
_cell.length_b   1.000
_cell.length_c   1.000
_cell.angle_alpha   90.00
_cell.angle_beta   90.00
_cell.angle_gamma   90.00
#
_symmetry.space_group_name_H-M   'P 1'
#
loop_
_entity.id
_entity.type
_entity.pdbx_description
1 polymer ?
#
loop_
_entity_poly.entity_id
_entity_poly.type
_entity_poly.pdbx_seq_one_letter_code
_entity_poly.pdbx_strand_id
1 'polypeptide(L)'
;VSTITTTSWGIDPNIYFSKHELTWVPATADANTLALAHFNPTSTLLVALAIAFVLLMTPGLALFYGGLTRRKSTLTIINQCVASLGVTTLIWIFGGFSLAFGPSVGKGIIGDISTYFAFRNLLFADGWSGDAGIVFANFTNGVPLILFFAYQLAFAIITPPLMVGAFADRMKFKNYLVFLVLWQYLIYIPFAHWIWGQGFLAAAGVIDFAGGIVIHTSAGFGALAASLVLGKRVLLKNDKSRPNNIPMTILGATLLFFGWFGFNVGGSGFVSGGNAAVWSLATSAWISTIIALAIGMIGWAILETIFNKNHKPTGVGLVTGAIAGLATITPAAGYVPIWASVPIGVAAVLVCYASAKTLHHFHKIDDTLEVWGVHGMGGVTGSLLIGAFASKSVNPSIMYEAIGPETTGILFGVQLGAMLLAAVYAFVFTILLVYITRPRLSARQQLGHIDYINHGEDAYAFDIEIPSEKEMEQYELADSSWHSSTGVKHPLVKKANLQASESTSSH
;
A
#
# COMPACT_ATOMS: atom_id res chain seq x y z
N VAL A 1 -32.99 -13.74 -14.22
CA VAL A 1 -31.61 -13.34 -14.53
C VAL A 1 -31.66 -12.39 -15.70
N SER A 2 -31.20 -11.17 -15.53
CA SER A 2 -31.05 -10.18 -16.62
C SER A 2 -29.56 -9.87 -16.81
N THR A 3 -29.14 -9.74 -18.06
CA THR A 3 -27.77 -9.33 -18.41
C THR A 3 -27.78 -7.84 -18.71
N ILE A 4 -26.94 -7.10 -18.00
CA ILE A 4 -26.72 -5.67 -18.22
C ILE A 4 -25.38 -5.52 -18.91
N THR A 5 -25.36 -5.01 -20.13
CA THR A 5 -24.12 -4.75 -20.85
C THR A 5 -23.76 -3.27 -20.69
N THR A 6 -22.70 -2.99 -19.96
CA THR A 6 -22.14 -1.63 -19.88
C THR A 6 -21.12 -1.45 -21.01
N THR A 7 -21.43 -0.62 -21.98
CA THR A 7 -20.50 -0.28 -23.07
C THR A 7 -19.67 0.93 -22.68
N SER A 8 -18.34 0.82 -22.80
CA SER A 8 -17.47 1.99 -22.79
C SER A 8 -17.75 2.87 -24.00
N TRP A 9 -17.76 4.18 -23.82
CA TRP A 9 -17.98 5.15 -24.90
C TRP A 9 -16.86 5.04 -25.95
N GLY A 10 -17.20 4.56 -27.14
CA GLY A 10 -16.50 4.85 -28.40
C GLY A 10 -15.16 4.18 -28.67
N ILE A 11 -14.85 3.01 -28.09
CA ILE A 11 -13.61 2.27 -28.38
C ILE A 11 -13.92 1.03 -29.23
N ASP A 12 -13.07 0.80 -30.24
CA ASP A 12 -13.10 -0.35 -31.15
C ASP A 12 -13.19 -1.68 -30.34
N PRO A 13 -14.23 -2.52 -30.58
CA PRO A 13 -14.41 -3.79 -29.89
C PRO A 13 -13.31 -4.82 -30.14
N ASN A 14 -12.37 -4.57 -31.04
CA ASN A 14 -11.22 -5.44 -31.33
C ASN A 14 -9.97 -5.10 -30.49
N ILE A 15 -10.01 -4.09 -29.64
CA ILE A 15 -8.96 -3.80 -28.70
C ILE A 15 -9.38 -4.35 -27.33
N TYR A 16 -8.52 -5.04 -26.65
CA TYR A 16 -8.52 -5.86 -25.41
C TYR A 16 -9.29 -5.35 -24.17
N PHE A 17 -10.16 -4.36 -24.31
CA PHE A 17 -10.91 -3.82 -23.18
C PHE A 17 -12.27 -4.49 -23.12
N SER A 18 -12.37 -5.55 -22.31
CA SER A 18 -13.58 -6.36 -22.19
C SER A 18 -14.81 -5.53 -21.84
N LYS A 19 -15.93 -5.84 -22.49
CA LYS A 19 -17.24 -5.40 -22.03
C LYS A 19 -17.44 -5.95 -20.62
N HIS A 20 -17.79 -5.07 -19.67
CA HIS A 20 -18.22 -5.52 -18.36
C HIS A 20 -19.64 -6.07 -18.49
N GLU A 21 -19.75 -7.38 -18.54
CA GLU A 21 -21.04 -8.06 -18.51
C GLU A 21 -21.44 -8.24 -17.05
N LEU A 22 -22.57 -7.65 -16.69
CA LEU A 22 -23.15 -7.75 -15.35
C LEU A 22 -24.36 -8.65 -15.39
N THR A 23 -24.47 -9.56 -14.44
CA THR A 23 -25.61 -10.42 -14.23
C THR A 23 -26.27 -10.04 -12.92
N TRP A 24 -27.52 -9.58 -12.98
CA TRP A 24 -28.31 -9.27 -11.80
C TRP A 24 -29.22 -10.43 -11.43
N VAL A 25 -29.31 -10.72 -10.13
CA VAL A 25 -30.13 -11.77 -9.54
C VAL A 25 -30.99 -11.16 -8.43
N PRO A 26 -32.33 -11.34 -8.41
CA PRO A 26 -33.20 -10.79 -7.38
C PRO A 26 -32.85 -11.33 -5.98
N ALA A 27 -33.11 -10.54 -4.95
CA ALA A 27 -32.88 -10.94 -3.55
C ALA A 27 -33.71 -12.15 -3.13
N THR A 28 -34.82 -12.42 -3.83
CA THR A 28 -35.73 -13.57 -3.62
C THR A 28 -35.36 -14.81 -4.46
N ALA A 29 -34.19 -14.80 -5.11
CA ALA A 29 -33.76 -15.87 -6.01
C ALA A 29 -33.62 -17.21 -5.27
N ASP A 30 -34.09 -18.27 -5.92
CA ASP A 30 -33.86 -19.65 -5.49
C ASP A 30 -32.49 -20.18 -5.90
N ALA A 31 -32.14 -21.39 -5.45
CA ALA A 31 -30.88 -22.02 -5.73
C ALA A 31 -30.65 -22.26 -7.24
N ASN A 32 -31.69 -22.49 -8.04
CA ASN A 32 -31.58 -22.71 -9.47
C ASN A 32 -31.24 -21.40 -10.20
N THR A 33 -31.85 -20.30 -9.78
CA THR A 33 -31.55 -18.96 -10.31
C THR A 33 -30.12 -18.54 -10.00
N LEU A 34 -29.63 -18.82 -8.79
CA LEU A 34 -28.23 -18.60 -8.40
C LEU A 34 -27.25 -19.47 -9.20
N ALA A 35 -27.61 -20.72 -9.45
CA ALA A 35 -26.80 -21.62 -10.30
C ALA A 35 -26.67 -21.11 -11.74
N LEU A 36 -27.74 -20.54 -12.32
CA LEU A 36 -27.72 -19.90 -13.63
C LEU A 36 -26.83 -18.65 -13.68
N ALA A 37 -26.67 -17.98 -12.54
CA ALA A 37 -25.76 -16.83 -12.40
C ALA A 37 -24.31 -17.25 -12.14
N HIS A 38 -24.00 -18.55 -12.14
CA HIS A 38 -22.69 -19.10 -11.82
C HIS A 38 -22.15 -18.72 -10.42
N PHE A 39 -23.06 -18.52 -9.45
CA PHE A 39 -22.70 -18.19 -8.07
C PHE A 39 -21.76 -19.24 -7.48
N ASN A 40 -20.64 -18.79 -6.90
CA ASN A 40 -19.66 -19.66 -6.24
C ASN A 40 -19.64 -19.38 -4.72
N PRO A 41 -20.33 -20.20 -3.89
CA PRO A 41 -20.38 -20.02 -2.43
C PRO A 41 -19.00 -20.15 -1.77
N THR A 42 -18.16 -21.04 -2.26
CA THR A 42 -16.82 -21.28 -1.73
C THR A 42 -15.91 -20.06 -1.90
N SER A 43 -15.84 -19.53 -3.11
CA SER A 43 -15.11 -18.29 -3.41
C SER A 43 -15.66 -17.11 -2.65
N THR A 44 -16.99 -17.01 -2.55
CA THR A 44 -17.68 -15.94 -1.81
C THR A 44 -17.29 -15.95 -0.33
N LEU A 45 -17.29 -17.12 0.31
CA LEU A 45 -16.88 -17.25 1.72
C LEU A 45 -15.41 -16.92 1.91
N LEU A 46 -14.53 -17.42 1.02
CA LEU A 46 -13.09 -17.16 1.06
C LEU A 46 -12.82 -15.64 0.97
N VAL A 47 -13.46 -14.95 0.03
CA VAL A 47 -13.31 -13.50 -0.16
C VAL A 47 -13.88 -12.73 1.04
N ALA A 48 -15.03 -13.13 1.58
CA ALA A 48 -15.62 -12.49 2.76
C ALA A 48 -14.69 -12.57 3.99
N LEU A 49 -14.06 -13.73 4.23
CA LEU A 49 -13.05 -13.89 5.28
C LEU A 49 -11.80 -13.06 4.98
N ALA A 50 -11.35 -13.03 3.73
CA ALA A 50 -10.18 -12.25 3.33
C ALA A 50 -10.39 -10.75 3.57
N ILE A 51 -11.58 -10.20 3.32
CA ILE A 51 -11.93 -8.81 3.62
C ILE A 51 -11.73 -8.52 5.11
N ALA A 52 -12.25 -9.35 6.00
CA ALA A 52 -12.12 -9.17 7.44
C ALA A 52 -10.64 -9.17 7.89
N PHE A 53 -9.84 -10.06 7.33
CA PHE A 53 -8.42 -10.16 7.65
C PHE A 53 -7.61 -8.98 7.12
N VAL A 54 -7.86 -8.52 5.90
CA VAL A 54 -7.16 -7.34 5.35
C VAL A 54 -7.57 -6.05 6.10
N LEU A 55 -8.83 -5.90 6.47
CA LEU A 55 -9.26 -4.75 7.29
C LEU A 55 -8.58 -4.72 8.66
N LEU A 56 -8.30 -5.90 9.26
CA LEU A 56 -7.55 -6.01 10.52
C LEU A 56 -6.10 -5.50 10.39
N MET A 57 -5.54 -5.49 9.17
CA MET A 57 -4.17 -5.02 8.97
C MET A 57 -4.04 -3.52 9.22
N THR A 58 -5.05 -2.71 8.98
CA THR A 58 -4.97 -1.25 9.20
C THR A 58 -4.74 -0.89 10.68
N PRO A 59 -5.53 -1.37 11.66
CA PRO A 59 -5.18 -1.19 13.07
C PRO A 59 -3.88 -1.91 13.46
N GLY A 60 -3.56 -3.06 12.85
CA GLY A 60 -2.28 -3.73 13.04
C GLY A 60 -1.10 -2.83 12.67
N LEU A 61 -1.15 -2.18 11.50
CA LEU A 61 -0.14 -1.22 11.05
C LEU A 61 -0.07 0.00 11.96
N ALA A 62 -1.21 0.52 12.40
CA ALA A 62 -1.27 1.64 13.34
C ALA A 62 -0.54 1.34 14.64
N LEU A 63 -0.72 0.14 15.21
CA LEU A 63 -0.01 -0.31 16.42
C LEU A 63 1.47 -0.57 16.14
N PHE A 64 1.80 -1.20 15.01
CA PHE A 64 3.18 -1.47 14.61
C PHE A 64 3.98 -0.16 14.51
N TYR A 65 3.49 0.82 13.76
CA TYR A 65 4.15 2.11 13.60
C TYR A 65 4.06 2.96 14.88
N GLY A 66 2.92 2.95 15.56
CA GLY A 66 2.73 3.67 16.82
C GLY A 66 3.73 3.27 17.88
N GLY A 67 4.07 1.97 17.99
CA GLY A 67 5.08 1.47 18.91
C GLY A 67 6.52 1.82 18.51
N LEU A 68 6.79 2.00 17.22
CA LEU A 68 8.12 2.34 16.70
C LEU A 68 8.46 3.82 16.78
N THR A 69 7.47 4.71 16.84
CA THR A 69 7.66 6.16 16.86
C THR A 69 8.01 6.67 18.26
N ARG A 70 8.23 7.98 18.37
CA ARG A 70 8.42 8.65 19.68
C ARG A 70 7.09 8.78 20.42
N ARG A 71 7.12 8.76 21.75
CA ARG A 71 5.92 8.88 22.62
C ARG A 71 5.03 10.06 22.26
N LYS A 72 5.63 11.20 21.93
CA LYS A 72 4.93 12.47 21.62
C LYS A 72 4.25 12.53 20.24
N SER A 73 4.35 11.47 19.43
CA SER A 73 3.75 11.36 18.10
C SER A 73 3.03 10.03 17.87
N THR A 74 2.85 9.24 18.92
CA THR A 74 2.19 7.93 18.83
C THR A 74 0.76 8.02 18.35
N LEU A 75 -0.04 8.94 18.92
CA LEU A 75 -1.43 9.14 18.53
C LEU A 75 -1.54 9.69 17.10
N THR A 76 -0.66 10.62 16.73
CA THR A 76 -0.64 11.18 15.37
C THR A 76 -0.44 10.10 14.32
N ILE A 77 0.49 9.17 14.53
CA ILE A 77 0.75 8.08 13.59
C ILE A 77 -0.41 7.09 13.54
N ILE A 78 -0.98 6.74 14.69
CA ILE A 78 -2.16 5.88 14.77
C ILE A 78 -3.33 6.52 14.01
N ASN A 79 -3.61 7.79 14.26
CA ASN A 79 -4.69 8.52 13.61
C ASN A 79 -4.46 8.68 12.10
N GLN A 80 -3.23 8.86 11.64
CA GLN A 80 -2.91 8.86 10.21
C GLN A 80 -3.25 7.52 9.55
N CYS A 81 -2.97 6.40 10.19
CA CYS A 81 -3.34 5.09 9.67
C CYS A 81 -4.86 4.87 9.71
N VAL A 82 -5.50 5.15 10.83
CA VAL A 82 -6.94 4.90 11.04
C VAL A 82 -7.82 5.83 10.19
N ALA A 83 -7.40 7.07 9.95
CA ALA A 83 -8.12 8.01 9.10
C ALA A 83 -8.35 7.48 7.67
N SER A 84 -7.45 6.61 7.18
CA SER A 84 -7.62 5.98 5.87
C SER A 84 -8.89 5.12 5.79
N LEU A 85 -9.33 4.49 6.89
CA LEU A 85 -10.60 3.74 6.91
C LEU A 85 -11.79 4.62 6.48
N GLY A 86 -11.89 5.82 7.01
CA GLY A 86 -12.99 6.72 6.67
C GLY A 86 -12.78 7.42 5.32
N VAL A 87 -11.65 8.07 5.14
CA VAL A 87 -11.37 8.89 3.94
C VAL A 87 -11.36 8.03 2.67
N THR A 88 -10.66 6.91 2.68
CA THR A 88 -10.56 6.03 1.51
C THR A 88 -11.90 5.36 1.20
N THR A 89 -12.70 5.00 2.20
CA THR A 89 -14.05 4.47 1.97
C THR A 89 -14.93 5.47 1.23
N LEU A 90 -14.90 6.73 1.62
CA LEU A 90 -15.65 7.78 0.91
C LEU A 90 -15.13 7.98 -0.53
N ILE A 91 -13.81 8.02 -0.73
CA ILE A 91 -13.21 8.06 -2.07
C ILE A 91 -13.72 6.89 -2.92
N TRP A 92 -13.72 5.69 -2.35
CA TRP A 92 -14.09 4.45 -3.05
C TRP A 92 -15.54 4.45 -3.50
N ILE A 93 -16.46 4.89 -2.63
CA ILE A 93 -17.89 5.05 -2.93
C ILE A 93 -18.11 6.10 -4.03
N PHE A 94 -17.46 7.26 -3.90
CA PHE A 94 -17.69 8.41 -4.79
C PHE A 94 -16.72 8.46 -5.98
N GLY A 95 -16.49 7.31 -6.60
CA GLY A 95 -15.82 7.18 -7.88
C GLY A 95 -14.53 6.37 -7.89
N GLY A 96 -13.85 6.20 -6.74
CA GLY A 96 -12.58 5.46 -6.68
C GLY A 96 -12.69 4.04 -7.21
N PHE A 97 -13.72 3.29 -6.80
CA PHE A 97 -13.97 1.95 -7.32
C PHE A 97 -14.27 1.95 -8.82
N SER A 98 -15.09 2.89 -9.29
CA SER A 98 -15.37 3.04 -10.73
C SER A 98 -14.11 3.33 -11.53
N LEU A 99 -13.28 4.26 -11.07
CA LEU A 99 -12.04 4.60 -11.76
C LEU A 99 -11.04 3.43 -11.78
N ALA A 100 -11.03 2.60 -10.72
CA ALA A 100 -10.16 1.43 -10.65
C ALA A 100 -10.70 0.23 -11.47
N PHE A 101 -12.00 -0.05 -11.40
CA PHE A 101 -12.61 -1.30 -11.87
C PHE A 101 -13.80 -1.13 -12.82
N GLY A 102 -14.15 0.09 -13.21
CA GLY A 102 -15.10 0.37 -14.29
C GLY A 102 -14.53 0.02 -15.66
N PRO A 103 -15.38 -0.07 -16.69
CA PRO A 103 -14.94 -0.27 -18.06
C PRO A 103 -13.84 0.71 -18.43
N SER A 104 -12.78 0.19 -19.05
CA SER A 104 -11.58 0.97 -19.31
C SER A 104 -11.85 2.07 -20.35
N VAL A 105 -11.42 3.28 -20.07
CA VAL A 105 -11.42 4.43 -20.98
C VAL A 105 -9.99 4.89 -21.27
N GLY A 106 -9.80 5.62 -22.37
CA GLY A 106 -8.48 6.13 -22.74
C GLY A 106 -7.45 5.03 -23.04
N LYS A 107 -7.87 3.92 -23.65
CA LYS A 107 -7.00 2.78 -23.98
C LYS A 107 -6.33 2.14 -22.74
N GLY A 108 -7.08 1.96 -21.69
CA GLY A 108 -6.57 1.29 -20.47
C GLY A 108 -5.93 2.22 -19.45
N ILE A 109 -6.13 3.54 -19.56
CA ILE A 109 -5.53 4.50 -18.62
C ILE A 109 -6.32 4.57 -17.32
N ILE A 110 -7.68 4.55 -17.39
CA ILE A 110 -8.53 4.67 -16.19
C ILE A 110 -9.90 4.03 -16.47
N GLY A 111 -10.65 3.67 -15.43
CA GLY A 111 -12.02 3.20 -15.54
C GLY A 111 -13.03 4.33 -15.72
N ASP A 112 -14.20 4.00 -16.27
CA ASP A 112 -15.32 4.94 -16.38
C ASP A 112 -15.90 5.24 -14.99
N ILE A 113 -15.79 6.50 -14.57
CA ILE A 113 -16.21 6.96 -13.25
C ILE A 113 -17.71 6.76 -13.00
N SER A 114 -18.55 6.79 -14.02
CA SER A 114 -20.01 6.75 -13.88
C SER A 114 -20.57 5.36 -13.61
N THR A 115 -19.81 4.30 -13.92
CA THR A 115 -20.31 2.92 -13.92
C THR A 115 -20.75 2.45 -12.54
N TYR A 116 -19.93 2.68 -11.50
CA TYR A 116 -20.19 2.21 -10.15
C TYR A 116 -20.28 3.34 -9.11
N PHE A 117 -20.34 4.59 -9.56
CA PHE A 117 -20.42 5.76 -8.70
C PHE A 117 -21.58 5.64 -7.71
N ALA A 118 -21.35 5.86 -6.42
CA ALA A 118 -22.34 5.81 -5.34
C ALA A 118 -23.18 4.51 -5.34
N PHE A 119 -22.52 3.35 -5.50
CA PHE A 119 -23.11 2.01 -5.57
C PHE A 119 -23.98 1.72 -6.81
N ARG A 120 -23.96 2.57 -7.82
CA ARG A 120 -24.63 2.29 -9.08
C ARG A 120 -24.20 0.92 -9.62
N ASN A 121 -25.13 0.15 -10.15
CA ASN A 121 -24.90 -1.19 -10.72
C ASN A 121 -24.23 -2.21 -9.77
N LEU A 122 -24.19 -1.97 -8.47
CA LEU A 122 -23.65 -2.92 -7.50
C LEU A 122 -24.74 -3.72 -6.76
N LEU A 123 -25.95 -3.14 -6.59
CA LEU A 123 -27.02 -3.73 -5.80
C LEU A 123 -28.38 -3.73 -6.51
N PHE A 124 -28.60 -2.90 -7.52
CA PHE A 124 -29.90 -2.70 -8.16
C PHE A 124 -29.86 -2.99 -9.67
N ALA A 125 -30.94 -3.52 -10.19
CA ALA A 125 -31.07 -3.91 -11.59
C ALA A 125 -30.93 -2.73 -12.56
N ASP A 126 -31.42 -1.55 -12.19
CA ASP A 126 -31.46 -0.33 -13.01
C ASP A 126 -30.45 0.76 -12.58
N GLY A 127 -29.49 0.38 -11.78
CA GLY A 127 -28.47 1.30 -11.28
C GLY A 127 -28.70 1.75 -9.85
N TRP A 128 -29.81 2.43 -9.52
CA TRP A 128 -30.06 2.94 -8.16
C TRP A 128 -31.45 2.66 -7.58
N SER A 129 -32.47 2.53 -8.42
CA SER A 129 -33.88 2.57 -8.00
C SER A 129 -34.67 1.29 -8.29
N GLY A 130 -34.06 0.30 -8.92
CA GLY A 130 -34.69 -0.98 -9.21
C GLY A 130 -34.77 -1.91 -8.01
N ASP A 131 -35.27 -3.11 -8.25
CA ASP A 131 -35.33 -4.15 -7.23
C ASP A 131 -33.94 -4.49 -6.69
N ALA A 132 -33.80 -4.56 -5.38
CA ALA A 132 -32.56 -4.98 -4.74
C ALA A 132 -32.25 -6.45 -5.06
N GLY A 133 -30.98 -6.73 -5.32
CA GLY A 133 -30.50 -8.06 -5.65
C GLY A 133 -29.01 -8.21 -5.53
N ILE A 134 -28.49 -9.26 -6.13
CA ILE A 134 -27.05 -9.55 -6.17
C ILE A 134 -26.57 -9.34 -7.61
N VAL A 135 -25.52 -8.53 -7.77
CA VAL A 135 -24.85 -8.30 -9.05
C VAL A 135 -23.57 -9.11 -9.11
N PHE A 136 -23.35 -9.80 -10.22
CA PHE A 136 -22.11 -10.50 -10.56
C PHE A 136 -21.49 -9.83 -11.79
N ALA A 137 -20.18 -9.76 -11.87
CA ALA A 137 -19.46 -9.35 -13.05
C ALA A 137 -18.70 -10.55 -13.65
N ASN A 138 -18.50 -10.55 -14.97
CA ASN A 138 -17.78 -11.63 -15.66
C ASN A 138 -16.35 -11.86 -15.12
N PHE A 139 -15.72 -10.82 -14.56
CA PHE A 139 -14.37 -10.89 -13.99
C PHE A 139 -14.34 -11.31 -12.50
N THR A 140 -15.49 -11.49 -11.83
CA THR A 140 -15.55 -11.89 -10.41
C THR A 140 -15.72 -13.39 -10.19
N ASN A 141 -15.85 -14.18 -11.26
CA ASN A 141 -15.97 -15.65 -11.23
C ASN A 141 -16.99 -16.17 -10.21
N GLY A 142 -18.18 -15.57 -10.19
CA GLY A 142 -19.28 -15.99 -9.34
C GLY A 142 -19.23 -15.47 -7.90
N VAL A 143 -18.31 -14.58 -7.58
CA VAL A 143 -18.34 -13.80 -6.34
C VAL A 143 -19.19 -12.55 -6.57
N PRO A 144 -20.12 -12.20 -5.65
CA PRO A 144 -20.89 -10.98 -5.74
C PRO A 144 -20.02 -9.75 -5.91
N LEU A 145 -20.38 -8.87 -6.86
CA LEU A 145 -19.59 -7.67 -7.20
C LEU A 145 -19.39 -6.74 -5.99
N ILE A 146 -20.38 -6.68 -5.08
CA ILE A 146 -20.27 -5.90 -3.85
C ILE A 146 -19.19 -6.45 -2.89
N LEU A 147 -18.93 -7.76 -2.89
CA LEU A 147 -17.81 -8.32 -2.13
C LEU A 147 -16.47 -8.05 -2.81
N PHE A 148 -16.41 -8.06 -4.13
CA PHE A 148 -15.23 -7.59 -4.86
C PHE A 148 -14.94 -6.13 -4.56
N PHE A 149 -15.97 -5.27 -4.54
CA PHE A 149 -15.85 -3.87 -4.11
C PHE A 149 -15.25 -3.77 -2.71
N ALA A 150 -15.75 -4.53 -1.74
CA ALA A 150 -15.27 -4.50 -0.36
C ALA A 150 -13.85 -5.08 -0.21
N TYR A 151 -13.51 -6.12 -0.97
CA TYR A 151 -12.16 -6.70 -0.99
C TYR A 151 -11.14 -5.68 -1.51
N GLN A 152 -11.40 -5.07 -2.63
CA GLN A 152 -10.52 -4.06 -3.23
C GLN A 152 -10.47 -2.76 -2.41
N LEU A 153 -11.56 -2.40 -1.72
CA LEU A 153 -11.58 -1.31 -0.75
C LEU A 153 -10.58 -1.54 0.39
N ALA A 154 -10.50 -2.76 0.92
CA ALA A 154 -9.58 -3.08 2.01
C ALA A 154 -8.10 -2.84 1.59
N PHE A 155 -7.73 -3.13 0.34
CA PHE A 155 -6.41 -2.82 -0.21
C PHE A 155 -6.19 -1.31 -0.42
N ALA A 156 -7.20 -0.61 -0.90
CA ALA A 156 -7.14 0.84 -1.03
C ALA A 156 -6.94 1.54 0.33
N ILE A 157 -7.58 1.02 1.39
CA ILE A 157 -7.46 1.53 2.76
C ILE A 157 -6.04 1.37 3.32
N ILE A 158 -5.43 0.19 3.17
CA ILE A 158 -4.15 -0.12 3.82
C ILE A 158 -2.95 0.52 3.09
N THR A 159 -3.05 0.78 1.79
CA THR A 159 -1.90 1.16 0.97
C THR A 159 -1.28 2.51 1.34
N PRO A 160 -2.00 3.65 1.41
CA PRO A 160 -1.40 4.93 1.78
C PRO A 160 -0.81 4.96 3.21
N PRO A 161 -1.43 4.32 4.22
CA PRO A 161 -0.86 4.20 5.55
C PRO A 161 0.53 3.56 5.61
N LEU A 162 0.90 2.70 4.66
CA LEU A 162 2.27 2.17 4.59
C LEU A 162 3.32 3.28 4.54
N MET A 163 3.05 4.38 3.84
CA MET A 163 3.99 5.50 3.74
C MET A 163 4.16 6.28 5.04
N VAL A 164 3.19 6.20 5.97
CA VAL A 164 3.18 7.00 7.22
C VAL A 164 4.44 6.77 8.03
N GLY A 165 4.96 5.54 8.03
CA GLY A 165 6.22 5.20 8.68
C GLY A 165 7.43 6.01 8.20
N ALA A 166 7.45 6.40 6.92
CA ALA A 166 8.58 7.12 6.34
C ALA A 166 8.66 8.58 6.76
N PHE A 167 7.55 9.21 7.08
CA PHE A 167 7.48 10.62 7.48
C PHE A 167 6.98 10.84 8.91
N ALA A 168 7.09 9.84 9.75
CA ALA A 168 6.79 9.92 11.17
C ALA A 168 7.43 11.17 11.79
N ASP A 169 6.73 11.79 12.74
CA ASP A 169 7.11 13.02 13.47
C ASP A 169 7.17 14.31 12.63
N ARG A 170 6.89 14.29 11.32
CA ARG A 170 7.13 15.44 10.43
C ARG A 170 5.90 16.00 9.73
N MET A 171 4.76 15.29 9.75
CA MET A 171 3.60 15.64 8.94
C MET A 171 2.44 16.17 9.79
N LYS A 172 1.86 17.33 9.39
CA LYS A 172 0.63 17.86 9.97
C LYS A 172 -0.55 16.99 9.57
N PHE A 173 -1.39 16.61 10.53
CA PHE A 173 -2.51 15.69 10.30
C PHE A 173 -3.49 16.19 9.23
N LYS A 174 -3.94 17.46 9.32
CA LYS A 174 -4.86 18.03 8.33
C LYS A 174 -4.32 18.03 6.90
N ASN A 175 -3.01 18.29 6.75
CA ASN A 175 -2.36 18.31 5.43
C ASN A 175 -2.15 16.87 4.91
N TYR A 176 -1.94 15.91 5.82
CA TYR A 176 -1.92 14.49 5.51
C TYR A 176 -3.26 14.02 4.92
N LEU A 177 -4.41 14.45 5.46
CA LEU A 177 -5.71 14.07 4.91
C LEU A 177 -5.86 14.53 3.44
N VAL A 178 -5.43 15.75 3.12
CA VAL A 178 -5.42 16.24 1.73
C VAL A 178 -4.45 15.42 0.87
N PHE A 179 -3.25 15.15 1.39
CA PHE A 179 -2.26 14.30 0.72
C PHE A 179 -2.83 12.90 0.44
N LEU A 180 -3.49 12.28 1.41
CA LEU A 180 -4.13 10.97 1.30
C LEU A 180 -5.14 10.92 0.14
N VAL A 181 -6.05 11.91 0.07
CA VAL A 181 -7.04 12.01 -1.01
C VAL A 181 -6.37 12.11 -2.38
N LEU A 182 -5.42 13.03 -2.52
CA LEU A 182 -4.73 13.25 -3.80
C LEU A 182 -3.87 12.04 -4.21
N TRP A 183 -3.20 11.39 -3.26
CA TRP A 183 -2.37 10.22 -3.51
C TRP A 183 -3.20 9.02 -3.97
N GLN A 184 -4.39 8.82 -3.39
CA GLN A 184 -5.34 7.79 -3.83
C GLN A 184 -5.73 8.00 -5.30
N TYR A 185 -6.19 9.21 -5.67
CA TYR A 185 -6.65 9.47 -7.03
C TYR A 185 -5.54 9.48 -8.07
N LEU A 186 -4.34 9.97 -7.71
CA LEU A 186 -3.26 10.15 -8.67
C LEU A 186 -2.32 8.95 -8.78
N ILE A 187 -2.25 8.09 -7.75
CA ILE A 187 -1.26 7.00 -7.73
C ILE A 187 -1.95 5.65 -7.55
N TYR A 188 -2.63 5.42 -6.42
CA TYR A 188 -3.17 4.09 -6.13
C TYR A 188 -4.23 3.64 -7.14
N ILE A 189 -5.26 4.45 -7.37
CA ILE A 189 -6.37 4.12 -8.27
C ILE A 189 -5.88 3.86 -9.71
N PRO A 190 -5.01 4.68 -10.32
CA PRO A 190 -4.41 4.36 -11.61
C PRO A 190 -3.69 3.03 -11.64
N PHE A 191 -2.83 2.72 -10.66
CA PHE A 191 -2.14 1.41 -10.64
C PHE A 191 -3.11 0.24 -10.46
N ALA A 192 -4.13 0.37 -9.60
CA ALA A 192 -5.17 -0.64 -9.44
C ALA A 192 -5.89 -0.88 -10.78
N HIS A 193 -6.21 0.17 -11.55
CA HIS A 193 -6.80 0.04 -12.89
C HIS A 193 -5.84 -0.60 -13.87
N TRP A 194 -4.60 -0.12 -13.96
CA TRP A 194 -3.64 -0.59 -14.96
C TRP A 194 -3.34 -2.07 -14.87
N ILE A 195 -3.33 -2.63 -13.65
CA ILE A 195 -2.94 -4.04 -13.41
C ILE A 195 -4.15 -4.92 -13.09
N TRP A 196 -5.02 -4.51 -12.17
CA TRP A 196 -6.17 -5.32 -11.72
C TRP A 196 -7.49 -4.97 -12.42
N GLY A 197 -7.63 -3.73 -12.85
CA GLY A 197 -8.82 -3.22 -13.54
C GLY A 197 -8.80 -3.40 -15.06
N GLN A 198 -8.01 -4.33 -15.58
CA GLN A 198 -7.88 -4.62 -17.02
C GLN A 198 -7.34 -3.45 -17.85
N GLY A 199 -6.47 -2.62 -17.25
CA GLY A 199 -5.82 -1.53 -17.93
C GLY A 199 -4.65 -1.97 -18.83
N PHE A 200 -3.86 -1.00 -19.32
CA PHE A 200 -2.85 -1.25 -20.35
C PHE A 200 -1.70 -2.17 -19.88
N LEU A 201 -1.36 -2.19 -18.58
CA LEU A 201 -0.33 -3.10 -18.06
C LEU A 201 -0.83 -4.55 -18.01
N ALA A 202 -2.10 -4.77 -17.62
CA ALA A 202 -2.72 -6.09 -17.69
C ALA A 202 -2.76 -6.60 -19.15
N ALA A 203 -3.13 -5.72 -20.11
CA ALA A 203 -3.12 -6.04 -21.52
C ALA A 203 -1.72 -6.37 -22.07
N ALA A 204 -0.66 -5.83 -21.46
CA ALA A 204 0.72 -6.16 -21.80
C ALA A 204 1.20 -7.48 -21.15
N GLY A 205 0.39 -8.13 -20.30
CA GLY A 205 0.72 -9.38 -19.61
C GLY A 205 1.44 -9.20 -18.26
N VAL A 206 1.42 -8.00 -17.69
CA VAL A 206 1.90 -7.76 -16.32
C VAL A 206 0.99 -8.47 -15.33
N ILE A 207 1.59 -9.15 -14.36
CA ILE A 207 0.88 -9.84 -13.29
C ILE A 207 1.36 -9.37 -11.92
N ASP A 208 0.41 -9.20 -11.00
CA ASP A 208 0.65 -8.83 -9.60
C ASP A 208 -0.47 -9.44 -8.75
N PHE A 209 -0.15 -10.51 -8.01
CA PHE A 209 -1.20 -11.31 -7.36
C PHE A 209 -1.93 -10.55 -6.26
N ALA A 210 -1.19 -9.87 -5.41
CA ALA A 210 -1.75 -9.19 -4.25
C ALA A 210 -1.14 -7.80 -3.97
N GLY A 211 -0.35 -7.21 -4.89
CA GLY A 211 0.04 -5.80 -4.76
C GLY A 211 1.52 -5.52 -4.58
N GLY A 212 2.40 -6.33 -5.16
CA GLY A 212 3.83 -6.02 -5.17
C GLY A 212 4.14 -4.73 -5.91
N ILE A 213 3.47 -4.48 -7.04
CA ILE A 213 3.59 -3.24 -7.82
C ILE A 213 2.57 -2.22 -7.32
N VAL A 214 1.30 -2.60 -7.29
CA VAL A 214 0.18 -1.68 -6.96
C VAL A 214 0.30 -1.09 -5.56
N ILE A 215 0.77 -1.87 -4.59
CA ILE A 215 0.81 -1.50 -3.18
C ILE A 215 2.25 -1.24 -2.71
N HIS A 216 3.11 -2.28 -2.72
CA HIS A 216 4.41 -2.20 -2.05
C HIS A 216 5.40 -1.31 -2.78
N THR A 217 5.56 -1.47 -4.11
CA THR A 217 6.46 -0.60 -4.89
C THR A 217 5.97 0.83 -4.91
N SER A 218 4.68 1.07 -5.16
CA SER A 218 4.12 2.42 -5.23
C SER A 218 4.21 3.15 -3.90
N ALA A 219 3.81 2.51 -2.78
CA ALA A 219 3.92 3.10 -1.45
C ALA A 219 5.38 3.27 -1.01
N GLY A 220 6.26 2.30 -1.30
CA GLY A 220 7.67 2.38 -0.93
C GLY A 220 8.41 3.51 -1.63
N PHE A 221 8.23 3.69 -2.93
CA PHE A 221 8.84 4.82 -3.66
C PHE A 221 8.14 6.15 -3.36
N GLY A 222 6.85 6.15 -3.06
CA GLY A 222 6.15 7.30 -2.48
C GLY A 222 6.73 7.70 -1.12
N ALA A 223 7.02 6.73 -0.25
CA ALA A 223 7.65 6.92 1.04
C ALA A 223 9.06 7.55 0.90
N LEU A 224 9.87 7.02 -0.01
CA LEU A 224 11.19 7.56 -0.33
C LEU A 224 11.12 9.03 -0.79
N ALA A 225 10.19 9.33 -1.71
CA ALA A 225 9.94 10.68 -2.21
C ALA A 225 9.52 11.64 -1.11
N ALA A 226 8.56 11.23 -0.26
CA ALA A 226 8.10 12.04 0.85
C ALA A 226 9.22 12.28 1.88
N SER A 227 10.00 11.26 2.22
CA SER A 227 11.16 11.38 3.12
C SER A 227 12.20 12.35 2.60
N LEU A 228 12.48 12.31 1.30
CA LEU A 228 13.45 13.21 0.65
C LEU A 228 12.99 14.67 0.72
N VAL A 229 11.73 14.96 0.39
CA VAL A 229 11.20 16.33 0.34
C VAL A 229 10.98 16.90 1.75
N LEU A 230 10.50 16.08 2.68
CA LEU A 230 10.29 16.50 4.08
C LEU A 230 11.61 16.65 4.83
N GLY A 231 12.67 16.01 4.38
CA GLY A 231 13.97 16.07 5.03
C GLY A 231 14.00 15.34 6.38
N LYS A 232 15.07 15.54 7.15
CA LYS A 232 15.27 14.89 8.45
C LYS A 232 14.31 15.39 9.52
N ARG A 233 14.06 14.51 10.50
CA ARG A 233 13.42 14.88 11.76
C ARG A 233 14.32 15.81 12.56
N VAL A 234 13.70 16.75 13.24
CA VAL A 234 14.38 17.57 14.27
C VAL A 234 14.37 16.78 15.56
N LEU A 235 15.58 16.45 16.05
CA LEU A 235 15.79 15.67 17.27
C LEU A 235 16.61 16.48 18.27
N LEU A 236 16.32 16.36 19.54
CA LEU A 236 17.19 16.89 20.59
C LEU A 236 18.55 16.16 20.56
N LYS A 237 19.61 16.85 20.96
CA LYS A 237 20.99 16.30 20.96
C LYS A 237 21.11 14.98 21.73
N ASN A 238 20.29 14.80 22.75
CA ASN A 238 20.24 13.60 23.59
C ASN A 238 19.07 12.67 23.24
N ASP A 239 18.22 13.06 22.28
CA ASP A 239 17.05 12.27 21.86
C ASP A 239 17.54 11.09 21.01
N LYS A 240 17.66 9.94 21.66
CA LYS A 240 17.86 8.69 20.94
C LYS A 240 16.51 8.29 20.39
N SER A 241 16.35 8.38 19.09
CA SER A 241 15.15 7.89 18.37
C SER A 241 14.93 6.39 18.68
N ARG A 242 14.34 6.09 19.83
CA ARG A 242 14.03 4.72 20.26
C ARG A 242 12.55 4.45 20.09
N PRO A 243 12.18 3.21 19.72
CA PRO A 243 10.79 2.77 19.81
C PRO A 243 10.21 3.06 21.19
N ASN A 244 9.01 3.62 21.24
CA ASN A 244 8.38 3.93 22.52
C ASN A 244 7.79 2.70 23.20
N ASN A 245 7.32 1.70 22.40
CA ASN A 245 6.63 0.53 22.93
C ASN A 245 6.84 -0.70 22.01
N ILE A 246 7.92 -1.44 22.28
CA ILE A 246 8.25 -2.66 21.51
C ILE A 246 7.16 -3.74 21.60
N PRO A 247 6.54 -4.03 22.77
CA PRO A 247 5.40 -4.96 22.83
C PRO A 247 4.25 -4.57 21.92
N MET A 248 3.87 -3.28 21.86
CA MET A 248 2.83 -2.78 20.94
C MET A 248 3.24 -2.97 19.47
N THR A 249 4.51 -2.73 19.15
CA THR A 249 5.08 -2.99 17.82
C THR A 249 4.93 -4.45 17.42
N ILE A 250 5.32 -5.38 18.29
CA ILE A 250 5.22 -6.82 18.04
C ILE A 250 3.76 -7.25 17.89
N LEU A 251 2.87 -6.75 18.74
CA LEU A 251 1.43 -7.02 18.63
C LEU A 251 0.88 -6.53 17.28
N GLY A 252 1.19 -5.29 16.88
CA GLY A 252 0.79 -4.73 15.59
C GLY A 252 1.29 -5.56 14.42
N ALA A 253 2.56 -5.98 14.45
CA ALA A 253 3.13 -6.85 13.43
C ALA A 253 2.44 -8.22 13.35
N THR A 254 2.10 -8.83 14.49
CA THR A 254 1.39 -10.14 14.50
C THR A 254 -0.03 -10.02 13.94
N LEU A 255 -0.72 -8.91 14.16
CA LEU A 255 -1.99 -8.63 13.48
C LEU A 255 -1.82 -8.46 11.96
N LEU A 256 -0.72 -7.83 11.50
CA LEU A 256 -0.37 -7.78 10.08
C LEU A 256 -0.12 -9.17 9.51
N PHE A 257 0.62 -10.05 10.20
CA PHE A 257 0.87 -11.42 9.75
C PHE A 257 -0.43 -12.21 9.56
N PHE A 258 -1.33 -12.09 10.54
CA PHE A 258 -2.63 -12.73 10.48
C PHE A 258 -3.47 -12.20 9.31
N GLY A 259 -3.49 -10.87 9.13
CA GLY A 259 -4.19 -10.23 8.03
C GLY A 259 -3.61 -10.59 6.64
N TRP A 260 -2.31 -10.89 6.56
CA TRP A 260 -1.65 -11.26 5.31
C TRP A 260 -2.17 -12.56 4.69
N PHE A 261 -2.81 -13.41 5.50
CA PHE A 261 -3.60 -14.52 5.00
C PHE A 261 -4.65 -14.02 4.00
N GLY A 262 -5.53 -13.10 4.43
CA GLY A 262 -6.55 -12.52 3.55
C GLY A 262 -5.94 -11.76 2.38
N PHE A 263 -4.80 -11.09 2.62
CA PHE A 263 -4.10 -10.29 1.63
C PHE A 263 -3.62 -11.15 0.43
N ASN A 264 -2.89 -12.23 0.70
CA ASN A 264 -2.29 -13.07 -0.35
C ASN A 264 -3.18 -14.24 -0.81
N VAL A 265 -4.22 -14.61 -0.06
CA VAL A 265 -5.06 -15.75 -0.41
C VAL A 265 -6.39 -15.34 -1.03
N GLY A 266 -6.92 -14.16 -0.66
CA GLY A 266 -8.23 -13.72 -1.10
C GLY A 266 -8.38 -13.60 -2.63
N GLY A 267 -7.29 -13.22 -3.34
CA GLY A 267 -7.25 -13.20 -4.81
C GLY A 267 -7.56 -14.53 -5.48
N SER A 268 -7.31 -15.65 -4.77
CA SER A 268 -7.65 -17.00 -5.29
C SER A 268 -9.16 -17.20 -5.48
N GLY A 269 -10.00 -16.43 -4.78
CA GLY A 269 -11.45 -16.50 -4.94
C GLY A 269 -11.96 -16.03 -6.32
N PHE A 270 -11.12 -15.33 -7.09
CA PHE A 270 -11.50 -14.79 -8.41
C PHE A 270 -10.94 -15.63 -9.58
N VAL A 271 -10.34 -16.79 -9.29
CA VAL A 271 -9.76 -17.64 -10.34
C VAL A 271 -10.83 -18.56 -10.93
N SER A 272 -10.83 -18.69 -12.27
CA SER A 272 -11.66 -19.63 -13.00
C SER A 272 -11.19 -21.09 -12.79
N GLY A 273 -12.10 -22.05 -12.94
CA GLY A 273 -11.76 -23.49 -12.84
C GLY A 273 -12.45 -24.24 -11.71
N GLY A 274 -13.40 -23.60 -11.03
CA GLY A 274 -14.21 -24.22 -9.99
C GLY A 274 -13.49 -24.37 -8.64
N ASN A 275 -14.14 -25.02 -7.66
CA ASN A 275 -13.67 -25.07 -6.28
C ASN A 275 -12.29 -25.70 -6.11
N ALA A 276 -11.95 -26.72 -6.91
CA ALA A 276 -10.64 -27.37 -6.83
C ALA A 276 -9.50 -26.42 -7.21
N ALA A 277 -9.67 -25.61 -8.27
CA ALA A 277 -8.68 -24.62 -8.69
C ALA A 277 -8.53 -23.52 -7.63
N VAL A 278 -9.63 -23.01 -7.08
CA VAL A 278 -9.64 -22.01 -6.00
C VAL A 278 -8.85 -22.52 -4.80
N TRP A 279 -9.15 -23.73 -4.30
CA TRP A 279 -8.46 -24.27 -3.13
C TRP A 279 -7.00 -24.62 -3.39
N SER A 280 -6.67 -25.15 -4.57
CA SER A 280 -5.27 -25.42 -4.96
C SER A 280 -4.44 -24.14 -4.92
N LEU A 281 -4.95 -23.06 -5.53
CA LEU A 281 -4.26 -21.79 -5.57
C LEU A 281 -4.21 -21.13 -4.19
N ALA A 282 -5.31 -21.14 -3.45
CA ALA A 282 -5.39 -20.59 -2.08
C ALA A 282 -4.38 -21.27 -1.14
N THR A 283 -4.29 -22.60 -1.20
CA THR A 283 -3.33 -23.37 -0.39
C THR A 283 -1.89 -23.07 -0.80
N SER A 284 -1.61 -23.03 -2.10
CA SER A 284 -0.27 -22.68 -2.60
C SER A 284 0.15 -21.27 -2.16
N ALA A 285 -0.73 -20.28 -2.32
CA ALA A 285 -0.47 -18.90 -1.90
C ALA A 285 -0.25 -18.79 -0.39
N TRP A 286 -1.04 -19.53 0.41
CA TRP A 286 -0.89 -19.55 1.87
C TRP A 286 0.43 -20.14 2.33
N ILE A 287 0.81 -21.31 1.82
CA ILE A 287 2.07 -21.96 2.19
C ILE A 287 3.27 -21.15 1.75
N SER A 288 3.25 -20.60 0.54
CA SER A 288 4.31 -19.69 0.05
C SER A 288 4.46 -18.46 0.95
N THR A 289 3.35 -17.91 1.43
CA THR A 289 3.33 -16.75 2.34
C THR A 289 3.98 -17.08 3.68
N ILE A 290 3.62 -18.23 4.29
CA ILE A 290 4.23 -18.68 5.58
C ILE A 290 5.73 -18.92 5.43
N ILE A 291 6.15 -19.59 4.35
CA ILE A 291 7.58 -19.89 4.12
C ILE A 291 8.37 -18.57 4.00
N ALA A 292 7.90 -17.60 3.20
CA ALA A 292 8.57 -16.34 3.02
C ALA A 292 8.62 -15.51 4.31
N LEU A 293 7.54 -15.49 5.12
CA LEU A 293 7.50 -14.90 6.45
C LEU A 293 8.59 -15.50 7.35
N ALA A 294 8.64 -16.84 7.45
CA ALA A 294 9.56 -17.55 8.34
C ALA A 294 11.02 -17.30 7.95
N ILE A 295 11.34 -17.37 6.64
CA ILE A 295 12.69 -17.08 6.13
C ILE A 295 13.06 -15.63 6.37
N GLY A 296 12.12 -14.69 6.11
CA GLY A 296 12.29 -13.27 6.38
C GLY A 296 12.64 -13.00 7.85
N MET A 297 11.84 -13.55 8.76
CA MET A 297 12.00 -13.41 10.21
C MET A 297 13.37 -13.91 10.70
N ILE A 298 13.69 -15.15 10.39
CA ILE A 298 14.92 -15.81 10.89
C ILE A 298 16.15 -15.26 10.16
N GLY A 299 16.06 -15.05 8.84
CA GLY A 299 17.15 -14.48 8.05
C GLY A 299 17.55 -13.07 8.52
N TRP A 300 16.59 -12.22 8.84
CA TRP A 300 16.87 -10.90 9.41
C TRP A 300 17.57 -10.99 10.77
N ALA A 301 17.10 -11.87 11.66
CA ALA A 301 17.72 -12.10 12.95
C ALA A 301 19.18 -12.59 12.82
N ILE A 302 19.45 -13.46 11.86
CA ILE A 302 20.82 -13.92 11.54
C ILE A 302 21.67 -12.74 11.09
N LEU A 303 21.20 -11.91 10.15
CA LEU A 303 21.94 -10.73 9.69
C LEU A 303 22.18 -9.72 10.82
N GLU A 304 21.21 -9.48 11.71
CA GLU A 304 21.44 -8.66 12.89
C GLU A 304 22.51 -9.25 13.84
N THR A 305 22.50 -10.55 14.03
CA THR A 305 23.53 -11.22 14.86
C THR A 305 24.93 -11.07 14.25
N ILE A 306 25.03 -11.07 12.93
CA ILE A 306 26.31 -10.92 12.22
C ILE A 306 26.78 -9.45 12.22
N PHE A 307 25.88 -8.51 11.87
CA PHE A 307 26.27 -7.14 11.52
C PHE A 307 25.98 -6.09 12.62
N ASN A 308 25.12 -6.37 13.62
CA ASN A 308 24.88 -5.43 14.69
C ASN A 308 26.08 -5.40 15.67
N LYS A 309 26.38 -4.22 16.23
CA LYS A 309 27.51 -4.01 17.15
C LYS A 309 27.50 -4.90 18.39
N ASN A 310 26.33 -5.26 18.88
CA ASN A 310 26.13 -6.12 20.07
C ASN A 310 25.89 -7.59 19.70
N HIS A 311 25.94 -7.96 18.45
CA HIS A 311 25.74 -9.32 17.94
C HIS A 311 24.48 -10.02 18.49
N LYS A 312 23.39 -9.28 18.62
CA LYS A 312 22.10 -9.80 19.12
C LYS A 312 20.97 -9.47 18.16
N PRO A 313 20.06 -10.41 17.92
CA PRO A 313 18.83 -10.12 17.20
C PRO A 313 17.91 -9.25 18.07
N THR A 314 17.09 -8.43 17.43
CA THR A 314 16.12 -7.57 18.11
C THR A 314 14.69 -8.04 17.86
N GLY A 315 13.77 -7.77 18.79
CA GLY A 315 12.35 -8.05 18.59
C GLY A 315 11.77 -7.25 17.41
N VAL A 316 12.25 -6.03 17.21
CA VAL A 316 11.88 -5.20 16.05
C VAL A 316 12.42 -5.82 14.76
N GLY A 317 13.69 -6.25 14.75
CA GLY A 317 14.28 -6.90 13.56
C GLY A 317 13.57 -8.19 13.15
N LEU A 318 13.18 -9.03 14.13
CA LEU A 318 12.39 -10.24 13.87
C LEU A 318 11.10 -9.92 13.09
N VAL A 319 10.31 -8.97 13.57
CA VAL A 319 9.03 -8.64 12.93
C VAL A 319 9.22 -7.85 11.63
N THR A 320 10.25 -7.00 11.52
CA THR A 320 10.59 -6.30 10.27
C THR A 320 11.01 -7.28 9.17
N GLY A 321 11.84 -8.27 9.53
CA GLY A 321 12.24 -9.32 8.59
C GLY A 321 11.06 -10.15 8.11
N ALA A 322 10.13 -10.49 9.00
CA ALA A 322 8.88 -11.18 8.62
C ALA A 322 8.08 -10.36 7.60
N ILE A 323 7.89 -9.05 7.85
CA ILE A 323 7.19 -8.14 6.94
C ILE A 323 7.93 -8.03 5.59
N ALA A 324 9.27 -8.01 5.59
CA ALA A 324 10.06 -8.01 4.36
C ALA A 324 9.80 -9.27 3.52
N GLY A 325 9.78 -10.45 4.14
CA GLY A 325 9.43 -11.71 3.49
C GLY A 325 8.02 -11.68 2.91
N LEU A 326 7.06 -11.22 3.70
CA LEU A 326 5.65 -11.09 3.32
C LEU A 326 5.45 -10.12 2.15
N ALA A 327 6.04 -8.94 2.19
CA ALA A 327 5.94 -7.94 1.11
C ALA A 327 6.56 -8.44 -0.19
N THR A 328 7.67 -9.20 -0.09
CA THR A 328 8.37 -9.71 -1.27
C THR A 328 7.63 -10.87 -1.93
N ILE A 329 7.00 -11.77 -1.17
CA ILE A 329 6.23 -12.87 -1.76
C ILE A 329 4.86 -12.41 -2.31
N THR A 330 4.33 -11.30 -1.83
CA THR A 330 2.99 -10.80 -2.16
C THR A 330 2.67 -10.77 -3.66
N PRO A 331 3.50 -10.23 -4.56
CA PRO A 331 3.18 -10.24 -5.99
C PRO A 331 3.19 -11.64 -6.60
N ALA A 332 3.93 -12.58 -6.01
CA ALA A 332 4.24 -13.89 -6.58
C ALA A 332 3.40 -15.03 -6.00
N ALA A 333 2.78 -14.85 -4.83
CA ALA A 333 2.18 -15.93 -4.03
C ALA A 333 1.23 -16.85 -4.79
N GLY A 334 0.47 -16.34 -5.76
CA GLY A 334 -0.46 -17.11 -6.58
C GLY A 334 0.03 -17.43 -8.00
N TYR A 335 1.32 -17.23 -8.29
CA TYR A 335 1.87 -17.48 -9.63
C TYR A 335 3.08 -18.41 -9.63
N VAL A 336 3.73 -18.60 -8.49
CA VAL A 336 4.98 -19.38 -8.39
C VAL A 336 4.75 -20.70 -7.67
N PRO A 337 5.50 -21.76 -8.03
CA PRO A 337 5.50 -23.01 -7.25
C PRO A 337 5.94 -22.76 -5.80
N ILE A 338 5.42 -23.55 -4.86
CA ILE A 338 5.69 -23.38 -3.41
C ILE A 338 7.20 -23.36 -3.10
N TRP A 339 8.00 -24.19 -3.77
CA TRP A 339 9.46 -24.22 -3.56
C TRP A 339 10.14 -22.87 -3.89
N ALA A 340 9.58 -22.06 -4.82
CA ALA A 340 10.14 -20.78 -5.19
C ALA A 340 10.02 -19.73 -4.07
N SER A 341 9.12 -19.95 -3.09
CA SER A 341 9.02 -19.09 -1.91
C SER A 341 10.30 -19.10 -1.07
N VAL A 342 11.12 -20.15 -1.14
CA VAL A 342 12.41 -20.21 -0.44
C VAL A 342 13.42 -19.20 -1.02
N PRO A 343 13.81 -19.25 -2.31
CA PRO A 343 14.71 -18.25 -2.87
C PRO A 343 14.11 -16.83 -2.84
N ILE A 344 12.79 -16.66 -2.95
CA ILE A 344 12.14 -15.34 -2.82
C ILE A 344 12.30 -14.82 -1.39
N GLY A 345 12.09 -15.64 -0.36
CA GLY A 345 12.30 -15.27 1.03
C GLY A 345 13.76 -14.91 1.36
N VAL A 346 14.72 -15.65 0.80
CA VAL A 346 16.15 -15.34 0.93
C VAL A 346 16.48 -14.00 0.25
N ALA A 347 15.97 -13.77 -0.96
CA ALA A 347 16.15 -12.50 -1.66
C ALA A 347 15.55 -11.33 -0.87
N ALA A 348 14.37 -11.52 -0.26
CA ALA A 348 13.75 -10.53 0.63
C ALA A 348 14.68 -10.12 1.76
N VAL A 349 15.27 -11.09 2.48
CA VAL A 349 16.21 -10.81 3.57
C VAL A 349 17.40 -9.99 3.08
N LEU A 350 18.05 -10.44 2.03
CA LEU A 350 19.30 -9.82 1.54
C LEU A 350 19.04 -8.41 1.01
N VAL A 351 18.03 -8.25 0.15
CA VAL A 351 17.76 -6.97 -0.52
C VAL A 351 17.15 -5.96 0.46
N CYS A 352 16.12 -6.36 1.22
CA CYS A 352 15.46 -5.40 2.13
C CYS A 352 16.38 -4.99 3.28
N TYR A 353 17.14 -5.91 3.87
CA TYR A 353 18.11 -5.58 4.93
C TYR A 353 19.20 -4.64 4.41
N ALA A 354 19.82 -4.97 3.28
CA ALA A 354 20.83 -4.12 2.68
C ALA A 354 20.28 -2.73 2.32
N SER A 355 19.08 -2.65 1.74
CA SER A 355 18.44 -1.39 1.37
C SER A 355 18.13 -0.52 2.60
N ALA A 356 17.56 -1.10 3.65
CA ALA A 356 17.29 -0.40 4.90
C ALA A 356 18.58 0.16 5.53
N LYS A 357 19.64 -0.66 5.62
CA LYS A 357 20.93 -0.20 6.18
C LYS A 357 21.64 0.81 5.30
N THR A 358 21.59 0.64 3.97
CA THR A 358 22.25 1.56 3.03
C THR A 358 21.60 2.94 3.05
N LEU A 359 20.27 3.03 3.13
CA LEU A 359 19.57 4.31 3.15
C LEU A 359 19.97 5.18 4.35
N HIS A 360 20.26 4.58 5.50
CA HIS A 360 20.75 5.30 6.69
C HIS A 360 22.12 5.99 6.47
N HIS A 361 22.92 5.55 5.50
CA HIS A 361 24.19 6.20 5.14
C HIS A 361 23.98 7.44 4.27
N PHE A 362 22.85 7.57 3.60
CA PHE A 362 22.51 8.77 2.85
C PHE A 362 22.00 9.86 3.80
N HIS A 363 22.89 10.75 4.22
CA HIS A 363 22.63 11.80 5.23
C HIS A 363 21.48 12.77 4.91
N LYS A 364 20.84 12.68 3.76
CA LYS A 364 19.75 13.57 3.34
C LYS A 364 18.35 12.94 3.50
N ILE A 365 18.25 11.62 3.65
CA ILE A 365 16.97 10.90 3.65
C ILE A 365 16.75 10.31 5.04
N ASP A 366 15.58 10.57 5.62
CA ASP A 366 15.15 9.99 6.90
C ASP A 366 13.84 9.20 6.66
N ASP A 367 13.98 7.99 6.11
CA ASP A 367 12.91 6.99 6.08
C ASP A 367 12.83 6.34 7.46
N THR A 368 12.01 6.94 8.32
CA THR A 368 12.03 6.70 9.76
C THR A 368 11.85 5.23 10.15
N LEU A 369 10.96 4.51 9.47
CA LEU A 369 10.59 3.13 9.78
C LEU A 369 10.91 2.17 8.62
N GLU A 370 11.91 2.51 7.82
CA GLU A 370 12.47 1.66 6.75
C GLU A 370 11.43 1.23 5.67
N VAL A 371 10.42 2.07 5.41
CA VAL A 371 9.31 1.76 4.49
C VAL A 371 9.79 1.47 3.08
N TRP A 372 10.71 2.31 2.55
CA TRP A 372 11.27 2.06 1.22
C TRP A 372 12.09 0.77 1.18
N GLY A 373 12.91 0.53 2.19
CA GLY A 373 13.74 -0.68 2.26
C GLY A 373 12.92 -1.96 2.30
N VAL A 374 11.84 -1.98 3.07
CA VAL A 374 10.98 -3.15 3.28
C VAL A 374 9.94 -3.30 2.19
N HIS A 375 9.09 -2.28 1.99
CA HIS A 375 7.98 -2.37 1.02
C HIS A 375 8.44 -2.02 -0.40
N GLY A 376 9.20 -0.94 -0.59
CA GLY A 376 9.66 -0.53 -1.92
C GLY A 376 10.55 -1.60 -2.57
N MET A 377 11.64 -1.94 -1.89
CA MET A 377 12.59 -2.93 -2.41
C MET A 377 12.07 -4.36 -2.33
N GLY A 378 11.22 -4.68 -1.34
CA GLY A 378 10.52 -5.96 -1.29
C GLY A 378 9.57 -6.15 -2.47
N GLY A 379 8.72 -5.14 -2.76
CA GLY A 379 7.82 -5.15 -3.91
C GLY A 379 8.56 -5.27 -5.26
N VAL A 380 9.63 -4.49 -5.43
CA VAL A 380 10.52 -4.58 -6.61
C VAL A 380 11.09 -6.00 -6.77
N THR A 381 11.68 -6.53 -5.70
CA THR A 381 12.33 -7.86 -5.74
C THR A 381 11.32 -8.95 -6.05
N GLY A 382 10.17 -8.96 -5.39
CA GLY A 382 9.13 -9.96 -5.62
C GLY A 382 8.55 -9.89 -7.02
N SER A 383 8.27 -8.67 -7.52
CA SER A 383 7.72 -8.47 -8.86
C SER A 383 8.70 -8.89 -9.97
N LEU A 384 10.00 -8.70 -9.78
CA LEU A 384 11.01 -9.22 -10.71
C LEU A 384 11.16 -10.74 -10.65
N LEU A 385 11.06 -11.33 -9.45
CA LEU A 385 11.17 -12.77 -9.28
C LEU A 385 9.97 -13.56 -9.81
N ILE A 386 8.82 -12.92 -10.03
CA ILE A 386 7.75 -13.48 -10.86
C ILE A 386 8.29 -13.86 -12.25
N GLY A 387 9.05 -12.95 -12.87
CA GLY A 387 9.67 -13.18 -14.18
C GLY A 387 10.69 -14.32 -14.22
N ALA A 388 11.08 -14.84 -13.05
CA ALA A 388 11.97 -15.99 -12.92
C ALA A 388 11.24 -17.30 -12.55
N PHE A 389 10.07 -17.23 -11.88
CA PHE A 389 9.47 -18.41 -11.26
C PHE A 389 7.99 -18.64 -11.59
N ALA A 390 7.28 -17.72 -12.25
CA ALA A 390 5.86 -17.90 -12.56
C ALA A 390 5.62 -19.05 -13.53
N SER A 391 4.57 -19.84 -13.25
CA SER A 391 4.20 -21.00 -14.07
C SER A 391 2.69 -21.12 -14.26
N LYS A 392 2.28 -21.48 -15.47
CA LYS A 392 0.88 -21.83 -15.80
C LYS A 392 0.39 -23.08 -15.07
N SER A 393 1.30 -23.92 -14.60
CA SER A 393 0.93 -25.08 -13.75
C SER A 393 0.39 -24.66 -12.38
N VAL A 394 0.76 -23.46 -11.90
CA VAL A 394 0.25 -22.87 -10.65
C VAL A 394 -0.99 -22.04 -10.91
N ASN A 395 -0.90 -21.16 -11.90
CA ASN A 395 -2.02 -20.28 -12.27
C ASN A 395 -2.13 -20.20 -13.80
N PRO A 396 -3.11 -20.90 -14.40
CA PRO A 396 -3.26 -20.95 -15.85
C PRO A 396 -3.73 -19.64 -16.48
N SER A 397 -4.13 -18.65 -15.68
CA SER A 397 -4.61 -17.34 -16.18
C SER A 397 -3.49 -16.41 -16.67
N ILE A 398 -2.21 -16.75 -16.42
CA ILE A 398 -1.09 -15.90 -16.83
C ILE A 398 -0.86 -15.97 -18.35
N MET A 399 -0.60 -14.82 -18.96
CA MET A 399 -0.34 -14.73 -20.39
C MET A 399 1.00 -15.35 -20.77
N TYR A 400 2.04 -15.01 -20.03
CA TYR A 400 3.42 -15.49 -20.21
C TYR A 400 3.88 -16.26 -18.98
N GLU A 401 4.65 -17.32 -19.15
CA GLU A 401 5.26 -18.05 -18.03
C GLU A 401 6.79 -17.89 -18.00
N ALA A 402 7.36 -17.97 -16.81
CA ALA A 402 8.81 -17.92 -16.60
C ALA A 402 9.46 -19.29 -16.64
N ILE A 403 8.76 -20.30 -16.10
CA ILE A 403 9.20 -21.70 -16.09
C ILE A 403 8.08 -22.58 -16.63
N GLY A 404 8.40 -23.42 -17.61
CA GLY A 404 7.44 -24.31 -18.29
C GLY A 404 7.74 -24.44 -19.78
N PRO A 405 6.91 -25.18 -20.52
CA PRO A 405 7.16 -25.47 -21.93
C PRO A 405 7.01 -24.25 -22.86
N GLU A 406 6.30 -23.19 -22.40
CA GLU A 406 6.05 -21.96 -23.17
C GLU A 406 6.90 -20.77 -22.71
N THR A 407 8.02 -21.01 -22.02
CA THR A 407 8.90 -19.96 -21.50
C THR A 407 9.51 -19.13 -22.64
N THR A 408 9.28 -17.82 -22.62
CA THR A 408 9.73 -16.90 -23.67
C THR A 408 10.65 -15.77 -23.16
N GLY A 409 10.82 -15.61 -21.85
CA GLY A 409 11.52 -14.47 -21.24
C GLY A 409 10.75 -13.12 -21.30
N ILE A 410 9.64 -13.06 -22.01
CA ILE A 410 8.82 -11.84 -22.14
C ILE A 410 8.29 -11.38 -20.78
N LEU A 411 7.87 -12.32 -19.92
CA LEU A 411 7.34 -12.00 -18.60
C LEU A 411 8.32 -11.16 -17.76
N PHE A 412 9.60 -11.51 -17.77
CA PHE A 412 10.60 -10.71 -17.04
C PHE A 412 10.67 -9.27 -17.56
N GLY A 413 10.62 -9.07 -18.87
CA GLY A 413 10.66 -7.76 -19.50
C GLY A 413 9.46 -6.89 -19.16
N VAL A 414 8.24 -7.45 -19.21
CA VAL A 414 7.01 -6.72 -18.89
C VAL A 414 6.92 -6.39 -17.39
N GLN A 415 7.36 -7.31 -16.52
CA GLN A 415 7.44 -7.07 -15.07
C GLN A 415 8.46 -5.96 -14.73
N LEU A 416 9.65 -5.99 -15.35
CA LEU A 416 10.66 -4.95 -15.19
C LEU A 416 10.13 -3.59 -15.62
N GLY A 417 9.49 -3.50 -16.79
CA GLY A 417 8.90 -2.27 -17.30
C GLY A 417 7.81 -1.70 -16.38
N ALA A 418 6.91 -2.56 -15.91
CA ALA A 418 5.83 -2.16 -14.99
C ALA A 418 6.38 -1.69 -13.63
N MET A 419 7.36 -2.39 -13.08
CA MET A 419 8.00 -2.05 -11.82
C MET A 419 8.74 -0.70 -11.92
N LEU A 420 9.50 -0.47 -13.00
CA LEU A 420 10.18 0.82 -13.23
C LEU A 420 9.17 1.96 -13.39
N LEU A 421 8.10 1.74 -14.14
CA LEU A 421 7.02 2.71 -14.26
C LEU A 421 6.43 3.04 -12.88
N ALA A 422 6.12 2.04 -12.06
CA ALA A 422 5.56 2.23 -10.73
C ALA A 422 6.51 3.02 -9.82
N ALA A 423 7.79 2.64 -9.79
CA ALA A 423 8.78 3.31 -8.97
C ALA A 423 8.93 4.79 -9.35
N VAL A 424 9.11 5.08 -10.64
CA VAL A 424 9.31 6.46 -11.12
C VAL A 424 8.02 7.28 -10.98
N TYR A 425 6.88 6.73 -11.37
CA TYR A 425 5.59 7.43 -11.31
C TYR A 425 5.23 7.79 -9.87
N ALA A 426 5.24 6.81 -8.96
CA ALA A 426 4.92 7.05 -7.55
C ALA A 426 5.90 8.05 -6.91
N PHE A 427 7.19 7.94 -7.22
CA PHE A 427 8.21 8.87 -6.72
C PHE A 427 7.95 10.31 -7.17
N VAL A 428 7.81 10.53 -8.49
CA VAL A 428 7.65 11.88 -9.07
C VAL A 428 6.34 12.53 -8.61
N PHE A 429 5.24 11.81 -8.70
CA PHE A 429 3.93 12.36 -8.28
C PHE A 429 3.86 12.59 -6.78
N THR A 430 4.48 11.75 -5.95
CA THR A 430 4.54 11.99 -4.50
C THR A 430 5.36 13.25 -4.17
N ILE A 431 6.49 13.49 -4.85
CA ILE A 431 7.21 14.77 -4.72
C ILE A 431 6.26 15.95 -4.97
N LEU A 432 5.55 15.94 -6.10
CA LEU A 432 4.60 16.99 -6.45
C LEU A 432 3.54 17.18 -5.37
N LEU A 433 2.97 16.08 -4.87
CA LEU A 433 1.93 16.13 -3.83
C LEU A 433 2.44 16.69 -2.51
N VAL A 434 3.66 16.36 -2.09
CA VAL A 434 4.26 16.93 -0.87
C VAL A 434 4.47 18.45 -1.02
N TYR A 435 4.88 18.92 -2.20
CA TYR A 435 4.98 20.36 -2.47
C TYR A 435 3.64 21.07 -2.47
N ILE A 436 2.59 20.47 -3.04
CA ILE A 436 1.24 21.04 -3.08
C ILE A 436 0.63 21.10 -1.67
N THR A 437 0.71 20.02 -0.93
CA THR A 437 0.04 19.89 0.38
C THR A 437 0.81 20.55 1.52
N ARG A 438 2.12 20.80 1.37
CA ARG A 438 2.99 21.45 2.37
C ARG A 438 2.79 20.91 3.79
N PRO A 439 2.92 19.59 3.98
CA PRO A 439 2.47 18.94 5.22
C PRO A 439 3.48 19.06 6.37
N ARG A 440 4.71 19.57 6.15
CA ARG A 440 5.80 19.54 7.14
C ARG A 440 5.47 20.37 8.39
N LEU A 441 5.69 19.77 9.57
CA LEU A 441 5.74 20.45 10.85
C LEU A 441 7.02 21.30 10.95
N SER A 442 6.95 22.49 11.58
CA SER A 442 8.13 23.31 11.88
C SER A 442 9.04 22.59 12.88
N ALA A 443 10.32 23.03 13.00
CA ALA A 443 11.25 22.50 13.99
C ALA A 443 10.67 22.57 15.41
N ARG A 444 10.10 23.72 15.78
CA ARG A 444 9.43 23.93 17.07
C ARG A 444 8.28 22.95 17.33
N GLN A 445 7.46 22.69 16.31
CA GLN A 445 6.36 21.72 16.41
C GLN A 445 6.88 20.29 16.56
N GLN A 446 7.97 19.91 15.86
CA GLN A 446 8.56 18.58 15.96
C GLN A 446 9.25 18.33 17.32
N LEU A 447 9.70 19.37 18.00
CA LEU A 447 10.28 19.29 19.35
C LEU A 447 9.22 19.33 20.44
N GLY A 448 8.06 19.90 20.20
CA GLY A 448 6.93 19.99 21.13
C GLY A 448 6.08 18.70 21.20
N HIS A 449 4.88 18.85 21.75
CA HIS A 449 3.86 17.80 21.85
C HIS A 449 3.15 17.60 20.51
N ILE A 450 3.65 16.75 19.64
CA ILE A 450 3.13 16.55 18.28
C ILE A 450 1.69 16.07 18.29
N ASP A 451 1.34 15.13 19.20
CA ASP A 451 0.00 14.60 19.33
C ASP A 451 -0.98 15.71 19.73
N TYR A 452 -0.67 16.49 20.73
CA TYR A 452 -1.49 17.61 21.18
C TYR A 452 -1.66 18.69 20.10
N ILE A 453 -0.58 19.01 19.38
CA ILE A 453 -0.62 19.99 18.26
C ILE A 453 -1.57 19.56 17.15
N ASN A 454 -1.62 18.26 16.86
CA ASN A 454 -2.43 17.72 15.78
C ASN A 454 -3.87 17.38 16.20
N HIS A 455 -4.09 16.96 17.47
CA HIS A 455 -5.35 16.34 17.91
C HIS A 455 -5.96 16.96 19.17
N GLY A 456 -5.24 17.83 19.91
CA GLY A 456 -5.68 18.39 21.17
C GLY A 456 -5.63 17.39 22.34
N GLU A 457 -4.99 16.25 22.14
CA GLU A 457 -4.82 15.17 23.14
C GLU A 457 -3.46 14.48 22.94
N ASP A 458 -2.93 13.88 23.99
CA ASP A 458 -1.69 13.11 23.97
C ASP A 458 -1.97 11.61 24.18
N ALA A 459 -1.20 10.73 23.50
CA ALA A 459 -1.32 9.27 23.66
C ALA A 459 -0.97 8.81 25.08
N TYR A 460 -0.11 9.54 25.77
CA TYR A 460 0.39 9.20 27.09
C TYR A 460 0.39 10.43 28.00
N ALA A 461 -0.15 10.27 29.22
CA ALA A 461 -0.07 11.29 30.28
C ALA A 461 1.31 11.24 30.97
N PHE A 462 2.26 12.03 30.51
CA PHE A 462 3.59 12.19 31.11
C PHE A 462 4.20 13.54 30.72
N ASP A 463 5.20 13.97 31.49
CA ASP A 463 5.95 15.17 31.19
C ASP A 463 6.84 14.96 29.96
N ILE A 464 6.66 15.77 28.95
CA ILE A 464 7.55 15.84 27.80
C ILE A 464 8.53 16.98 28.06
N GLU A 465 9.82 16.68 28.03
CA GLU A 465 10.85 17.70 28.13
C GLU A 465 10.80 18.61 26.88
N ILE A 466 10.42 19.86 27.08
CA ILE A 466 10.37 20.87 26.03
C ILE A 466 11.64 21.72 26.12
N PRO A 467 12.42 21.88 25.04
CA PRO A 467 13.59 22.73 25.04
C PRO A 467 13.28 24.17 25.42
N SER A 468 14.24 24.86 26.03
CA SER A 468 14.18 26.31 26.27
C SER A 468 14.04 27.09 24.94
N GLU A 469 13.52 28.30 24.99
CA GLU A 469 13.38 29.17 23.81
C GLU A 469 14.71 29.33 23.06
N LYS A 470 15.81 29.49 23.77
CA LYS A 470 17.16 29.63 23.19
C LYS A 470 17.62 28.36 22.44
N GLU A 471 17.30 27.19 22.96
CA GLU A 471 17.56 25.91 22.27
C GLU A 471 16.65 25.74 21.06
N MET A 472 15.39 26.13 21.18
CA MET A 472 14.43 26.10 20.05
C MET A 472 14.90 26.95 18.86
N GLU A 473 15.40 28.17 19.11
CA GLU A 473 15.97 29.04 18.06
C GLU A 473 17.15 28.39 17.35
N GLN A 474 18.04 27.70 18.08
CA GLN A 474 19.17 27.00 17.48
C GLN A 474 18.71 25.86 16.54
N TYR A 475 17.68 25.13 16.91
CA TYR A 475 17.13 24.07 16.08
C TYR A 475 16.40 24.62 14.83
N GLU A 476 15.71 25.76 14.93
CA GLU A 476 15.07 26.44 13.81
C GLU A 476 16.09 26.96 12.80
N LEU A 477 17.19 27.53 13.26
CA LEU A 477 18.31 27.97 12.41
C LEU A 477 18.96 26.78 11.69
N ALA A 478 19.20 25.68 12.38
CA ALA A 478 19.76 24.47 11.79
C ALA A 478 18.84 23.85 10.73
N ASP A 479 17.53 23.80 10.98
CA ASP A 479 16.53 23.28 10.04
C ASP A 479 16.44 24.16 8.77
N SER A 480 16.47 25.48 8.94
CA SER A 480 16.45 26.44 7.83
C SER A 480 17.70 26.35 6.96
N SER A 481 18.88 26.19 7.56
CA SER A 481 20.14 26.04 6.85
C SER A 481 20.21 24.76 6.00
N TRP A 482 19.65 23.67 6.51
CA TRP A 482 19.57 22.40 5.75
C TRP A 482 18.67 22.55 4.51
N HIS A 483 17.51 23.21 4.63
CA HIS A 483 16.61 23.45 3.50
C HIS A 483 17.23 24.37 2.43
N SER A 484 18.02 25.36 2.81
CA SER A 484 18.73 26.22 1.88
C SER A 484 19.85 25.47 1.11
N SER A 485 20.55 24.57 1.77
CA SER A 485 21.65 23.78 1.16
C SER A 485 21.17 22.69 0.18
N THR A 486 19.91 22.24 0.32
CA THR A 486 19.31 21.19 -0.52
C THR A 486 18.55 21.75 -1.72
N GLY A 487 18.38 23.06 -1.84
CA GLY A 487 17.57 23.71 -2.88
C GLY A 487 16.06 23.54 -2.70
N VAL A 488 15.62 22.85 -1.64
CA VAL A 488 14.22 22.68 -1.26
C VAL A 488 13.74 23.96 -0.60
N LYS A 489 13.14 24.87 -1.37
CA LYS A 489 12.62 26.14 -0.84
C LYS A 489 11.48 25.89 0.15
N HIS A 490 11.76 26.10 1.45
CA HIS A 490 10.72 26.03 2.48
C HIS A 490 9.89 27.33 2.49
N PRO A 491 8.55 27.28 2.48
CA PRO A 491 7.71 28.49 2.41
C PRO A 491 7.82 29.43 3.62
N LEU A 492 8.39 28.97 4.75
CA LEU A 492 8.55 29.76 5.97
C LEU A 492 9.81 30.67 5.97
N VAL A 493 10.81 30.40 5.14
CA VAL A 493 12.03 31.24 5.04
C VAL A 493 11.71 32.66 4.55
N LYS A 494 10.63 32.85 3.78
CA LYS A 494 10.19 34.19 3.34
C LYS A 494 9.69 35.10 4.48
N LYS A 495 9.16 34.52 5.57
CA LYS A 495 8.66 35.34 6.72
C LYS A 495 9.78 35.80 7.66
N ALA A 496 10.78 34.98 7.89
CA ALA A 496 11.92 35.35 8.74
C ALA A 496 12.77 36.47 8.10
N ASN A 497 12.98 36.40 6.78
CA ASN A 497 13.73 37.43 6.05
C ASN A 497 12.96 38.78 5.94
N LEU A 498 11.62 38.77 5.94
CA LEU A 498 10.81 40.00 5.96
C LEU A 498 10.82 40.66 7.36
N GLN A 499 10.82 39.90 8.43
CA GLN A 499 10.94 40.46 9.79
C GLN A 499 12.35 40.96 10.10
N ALA A 500 13.40 40.33 9.58
CA ALA A 500 14.77 40.82 9.71
C ALA A 500 15.02 42.09 8.91
N SER A 501 14.34 42.30 7.76
CA SER A 501 14.46 43.51 6.95
C SER A 501 13.67 44.68 7.52
N GLU A 502 12.60 44.45 8.28
CA GLU A 502 11.82 45.50 8.96
C GLU A 502 12.48 45.98 10.25
N SER A 503 13.29 45.15 10.94
CA SER A 503 14.02 45.54 12.14
C SER A 503 15.30 46.35 11.86
N THR A 504 15.82 46.34 10.62
CA THR A 504 17.01 47.09 10.22
C THR A 504 16.69 48.50 9.60
N SER A 505 15.40 48.81 9.41
CA SER A 505 14.96 50.11 8.86
C SER A 505 14.44 51.12 9.92
N SER A 506 14.59 50.80 11.22
CA SER A 506 14.17 51.66 12.34
C SER A 506 15.33 51.98 13.30
N HIS A 507 16.44 52.43 12.76
CA HIS A 507 17.46 53.19 13.50
C HIS A 507 18.04 54.28 12.60
#